data_878db7bc970929cef6a335d8a4a18bd4
#
_entry.id   878db7bc970929cef6a335d8a4a18bd4
#
_cell.length_a   1.000
_cell.length_b   1.000
_cell.length_c   1.000
_cell.angle_alpha   90.00
_cell.angle_beta   90.00
_cell.angle_gamma   90.00
#
_symmetry.space_group_name_H-M   'P 1'
#
loop_
_entity.id
_entity.type
_entity.pdbx_description
1 polymer ?
#
loop_
_entity_poly.entity_id
_entity_poly.type
_entity_poly.pdbx_seq_one_letter_code
_entity_poly.pdbx_strand_id
1 'polypeptide(L)'
;MPFQAVPDGVRVRLKVTPKAKRNQFGGLLDEPDGGKALKVSVTAAPEGGKANGAVIALLAKEWGVAKSAISVVSGATDRRKLVEIRGPSQDLLVQLQGWLAAQMH
;
A
#
# COMPACT_ATOMS: atom_id res chain seq x y z
N MET A 1 10.80 0.50 -7.70
CA MET A 1 9.56 1.20 -7.28
C MET A 1 8.51 0.21 -6.80
N PRO A 2 7.79 0.48 -5.73
CA PRO A 2 6.71 -0.38 -5.26
C PRO A 2 5.45 -0.27 -6.11
N PHE A 3 5.38 0.70 -7.01
CA PHE A 3 4.20 0.99 -7.83
C PHE A 3 4.35 0.44 -9.23
N GLN A 4 3.27 -0.15 -9.76
CA GLN A 4 3.23 -0.68 -11.11
C GLN A 4 1.91 -0.25 -11.78
N ALA A 5 2.00 0.44 -12.91
CA ALA A 5 0.81 0.79 -13.68
C ALA A 5 0.18 -0.46 -14.29
N VAL A 6 -1.13 -0.56 -14.18
CA VAL A 6 -1.94 -1.62 -14.82
C VAL A 6 -3.05 -0.92 -15.61
N PRO A 7 -3.78 -1.62 -16.51
CA PRO A 7 -4.71 -0.93 -17.42
C PRO A 7 -5.70 0.01 -16.75
N ASP A 8 -6.25 -0.35 -15.60
CA ASP A 8 -7.28 0.45 -14.92
C ASP A 8 -6.86 0.93 -13.54
N GLY A 9 -5.56 1.08 -13.31
CA GLY A 9 -5.10 1.51 -12.00
C GLY A 9 -3.61 1.35 -11.77
N VAL A 10 -3.24 1.24 -10.51
CA VAL A 10 -1.86 1.04 -10.06
C VAL A 10 -1.85 -0.05 -9.01
N ARG A 11 -0.91 -0.98 -9.11
CA ARG A 11 -0.65 -1.97 -8.08
C ARG A 11 0.52 -1.53 -7.22
N VAL A 12 0.40 -1.80 -5.93
CA VAL A 12 1.40 -1.39 -4.94
C VAL A 12 1.79 -2.61 -4.10
N ARG A 13 3.10 -2.86 -3.99
CA ARG A 13 3.63 -3.89 -3.11
C ARG A 13 3.77 -3.32 -1.71
N LEU A 14 3.22 -4.01 -0.73
CA LEU A 14 3.27 -3.60 0.68
C LEU A 14 3.90 -4.68 1.54
N LYS A 15 4.64 -4.23 2.55
CA LYS A 15 5.06 -5.09 3.67
C LYS A 15 4.39 -4.53 4.92
N VAL A 16 3.46 -5.28 5.48
CA VAL A 16 2.62 -4.83 6.59
C VAL A 16 3.12 -5.38 7.92
N THR A 17 3.24 -4.49 8.91
CA THR A 17 3.54 -4.86 10.30
C THR A 17 2.29 -4.63 11.13
N PRO A 18 1.57 -5.70 11.54
CA PRO A 18 0.39 -5.55 12.39
C PRO A 18 0.78 -5.35 13.84
N LYS A 19 -0.18 -4.98 14.66
CA LYS A 19 0.01 -4.74 16.11
C LYS A 19 1.10 -3.72 16.43
N ALA A 20 1.28 -2.76 15.54
CA ALA A 20 2.23 -1.67 15.74
C ALA A 20 1.63 -0.62 16.68
N LYS A 21 2.47 0.31 17.14
CA LYS A 21 2.03 1.38 18.05
C LYS A 21 1.17 2.41 17.34
N ARG A 22 1.35 2.58 16.03
CA ARG A 22 0.58 3.56 15.26
C ARG A 22 0.49 3.14 13.80
N ASN A 23 -0.51 3.68 13.11
CA ASN A 23 -0.67 3.49 11.68
C ASN A 23 0.25 4.48 10.96
N GLN A 24 1.24 3.98 10.24
CA GLN A 24 2.21 4.85 9.56
C GLN A 24 2.95 4.13 8.45
N PHE A 25 3.57 4.91 7.57
CA PHE A 25 4.45 4.40 6.53
C PHE A 25 5.88 4.35 7.06
N GLY A 26 6.65 3.33 6.64
CA GLY A 26 8.00 3.10 7.13
C GLY A 26 9.09 3.12 6.06
N GLY A 27 8.84 3.72 4.91
CA GLY A 27 9.81 3.77 3.83
C GLY A 27 9.78 2.55 2.94
N LEU A 28 10.87 2.32 2.20
CA LEU A 28 10.96 1.22 1.24
C LEU A 28 11.79 0.07 1.79
N LEU A 29 11.44 -1.14 1.36
CA LEU A 29 12.14 -2.37 1.70
C LEU A 29 12.54 -3.05 0.39
N ASP A 30 13.79 -3.52 0.29
CA ASP A 30 14.23 -4.31 -0.84
C ASP A 30 13.63 -5.70 -0.77
N GLU A 31 13.11 -6.18 -1.89
CA GLU A 31 12.56 -7.52 -1.99
C GLU A 31 13.58 -8.48 -2.62
N PRO A 32 13.48 -9.79 -2.32
CA PRO A 32 14.43 -10.78 -2.88
C PRO A 32 14.50 -10.82 -4.40
N ASP A 33 13.43 -10.42 -5.09
CA ASP A 33 13.38 -10.42 -6.55
C ASP A 33 13.99 -9.15 -7.17
N GLY A 34 14.59 -8.28 -6.36
CA GLY A 34 15.15 -7.01 -6.82
C GLY A 34 14.16 -5.86 -6.85
N GLY A 35 12.91 -6.11 -6.54
CA GLY A 35 11.89 -5.06 -6.46
C GLY A 35 11.89 -4.36 -5.11
N LYS A 36 10.91 -3.46 -4.93
CA LYS A 36 10.73 -2.71 -3.70
C LYS A 36 9.32 -2.92 -3.16
N ALA A 37 9.18 -2.87 -1.85
CA ALA A 37 7.88 -2.85 -1.18
C ALA A 37 7.81 -1.63 -0.26
N LEU A 38 6.61 -1.08 -0.12
CA LEU A 38 6.35 0.02 0.80
C LEU A 38 6.03 -0.57 2.17
N LYS A 39 6.76 -0.15 3.19
CA LYS A 39 6.53 -0.61 4.57
C LYS A 39 5.36 0.16 5.17
N VAL A 40 4.41 -0.58 5.74
CA VAL A 40 3.22 -0.02 6.36
C VAL A 40 3.01 -0.68 7.72
N SER A 41 2.85 0.13 8.76
CA SER A 41 2.54 -0.35 10.10
C SER A 41 1.08 -0.03 10.42
N VAL A 42 0.37 -0.98 11.02
CA VAL A 42 -1.00 -0.77 11.47
C VAL A 42 -1.17 -1.28 12.89
N THR A 43 -2.04 -0.63 13.66
CA THR A 43 -2.32 -1.04 15.04
C THR A 43 -3.21 -2.27 15.11
N ALA A 44 -3.98 -2.53 14.05
CA ALA A 44 -4.91 -3.64 14.00
C ALA A 44 -4.20 -5.00 14.04
N ALA A 45 -4.89 -5.98 14.61
CA ALA A 45 -4.44 -7.37 14.60
C ALA A 45 -4.61 -7.98 13.21
N PRO A 46 -3.81 -9.02 12.85
CA PRO A 46 -3.90 -9.63 11.52
C PRO A 46 -5.15 -10.51 11.33
N GLU A 47 -5.79 -10.91 12.41
CA GLU A 47 -6.92 -11.84 12.36
C GLU A 47 -8.20 -11.18 11.80
N GLY A 48 -9.00 -11.96 11.08
CA GLY A 48 -10.31 -11.55 10.60
C GLY A 48 -10.28 -10.41 9.60
N GLY A 49 -9.18 -10.22 8.90
CA GLY A 49 -9.07 -9.16 7.90
C GLY A 49 -8.95 -7.76 8.47
N LYS A 50 -8.80 -7.62 9.78
CA LYS A 50 -8.71 -6.28 10.42
C LYS A 50 -7.52 -5.48 9.92
N ALA A 51 -6.38 -6.13 9.74
CA ALA A 51 -5.19 -5.45 9.22
C ALA A 51 -5.41 -4.95 7.80
N ASN A 52 -6.09 -5.73 6.95
CA ASN A 52 -6.39 -5.31 5.58
C ASN A 52 -7.28 -4.06 5.56
N GLY A 53 -8.32 -4.03 6.40
CA GLY A 53 -9.18 -2.86 6.53
C GLY A 53 -8.41 -1.62 7.00
N ALA A 54 -7.53 -1.79 7.98
CA ALA A 54 -6.69 -0.70 8.49
C ALA A 54 -5.72 -0.19 7.42
N VAL A 55 -5.11 -1.08 6.65
CA VAL A 55 -4.23 -0.71 5.54
C VAL A 55 -5.00 0.10 4.49
N ILE A 56 -6.16 -0.39 4.05
CA ILE A 56 -6.98 0.30 3.07
C ILE A 56 -7.38 1.69 3.57
N ALA A 57 -7.78 1.81 4.83
CA ALA A 57 -8.15 3.10 5.42
C ALA A 57 -6.98 4.08 5.43
N LEU A 58 -5.78 3.61 5.78
CA LEU A 58 -4.58 4.43 5.80
C LEU A 58 -4.21 4.92 4.39
N LEU A 59 -4.21 4.01 3.41
CA LEU A 59 -3.91 4.36 2.02
C LEU A 59 -4.93 5.35 1.45
N ALA A 60 -6.21 5.12 1.70
CA ALA A 60 -7.27 6.01 1.23
C ALA A 60 -7.10 7.42 1.77
N LYS A 61 -6.78 7.53 3.05
CA LYS A 61 -6.57 8.83 3.69
C LYS A 61 -5.33 9.54 3.14
N GLU A 62 -4.21 8.83 3.03
CA GLU A 62 -2.94 9.42 2.59
C GLU A 62 -2.98 9.83 1.12
N TRP A 63 -3.61 9.02 0.28
CA TRP A 63 -3.58 9.24 -1.16
C TRP A 63 -4.83 9.93 -1.69
N GLY A 64 -5.80 10.25 -0.81
CA GLY A 64 -7.00 10.96 -1.21
C GLY A 64 -7.87 10.20 -2.19
N VAL A 65 -7.93 8.88 -2.06
CA VAL A 65 -8.76 8.01 -2.89
C VAL A 65 -9.84 7.34 -2.05
N ALA A 66 -10.91 6.91 -2.70
CA ALA A 66 -11.99 6.22 -2.00
C ALA A 66 -11.53 4.82 -1.56
N LYS A 67 -11.98 4.38 -0.38
CA LYS A 67 -11.68 3.03 0.10
C LYS A 67 -12.14 1.96 -0.90
N SER A 68 -13.28 2.20 -1.55
CA SER A 68 -13.85 1.26 -2.53
C SER A 68 -12.99 1.13 -3.79
N ALA A 69 -12.06 2.05 -4.02
CA ALA A 69 -11.12 1.99 -5.15
C ALA A 69 -9.90 1.13 -4.83
N ILE A 70 -9.72 0.73 -3.59
CA ILE A 70 -8.55 -0.04 -3.13
C ILE A 70 -8.96 -1.46 -2.81
N SER A 71 -8.24 -2.43 -3.35
CA SER A 71 -8.49 -3.84 -3.07
C SER A 71 -7.18 -4.59 -2.86
N VAL A 72 -7.21 -5.60 -1.99
CA VAL A 72 -6.07 -6.50 -1.79
C VAL A 72 -6.20 -7.61 -2.82
N VAL A 73 -5.27 -7.66 -3.77
CA VAL A 73 -5.32 -8.64 -4.88
C VAL A 73 -4.47 -9.88 -4.60
N SER A 74 -3.55 -9.81 -3.65
CA SER A 74 -2.70 -10.95 -3.29
C SER A 74 -2.19 -10.78 -1.86
N GLY A 75 -1.98 -11.91 -1.17
CA GLY A 75 -1.42 -11.90 0.17
C GLY A 75 -2.37 -11.40 1.26
N ALA A 76 -3.68 -11.66 1.13
CA ALA A 76 -4.68 -11.17 2.09
C ALA A 76 -4.38 -11.64 3.52
N THR A 77 -3.79 -12.83 3.69
CA THR A 77 -3.45 -13.38 5.00
C THR A 77 -1.97 -13.27 5.34
N ASP A 78 -1.17 -12.66 4.46
CA ASP A 78 0.27 -12.52 4.64
C ASP A 78 0.64 -11.10 5.03
N ARG A 79 1.86 -10.92 5.55
CA ARG A 79 2.42 -9.59 5.78
C ARG A 79 2.80 -8.91 4.47
N ARG A 80 3.18 -9.68 3.45
CA ARG A 80 3.44 -9.15 2.10
C ARG A 80 2.14 -9.15 1.33
N LYS A 81 1.70 -7.95 0.92
CA LYS A 81 0.43 -7.77 0.24
C LYS A 81 0.64 -7.04 -1.07
N LEU A 82 -0.19 -7.35 -2.03
CA LEU A 82 -0.30 -6.60 -3.27
C LEU A 82 -1.68 -5.96 -3.28
N VAL A 83 -1.73 -4.63 -3.34
CA VAL A 83 -3.00 -3.92 -3.43
C VAL A 83 -3.12 -3.25 -4.79
N GLU A 84 -4.35 -3.05 -5.24
CA GLU A 84 -4.64 -2.37 -6.49
C GLU A 84 -5.54 -1.17 -6.20
N ILE A 85 -5.18 -0.03 -6.79
CA ILE A 85 -5.96 1.20 -6.69
C ILE A 85 -6.53 1.45 -8.07
N ARG A 86 -7.87 1.49 -8.15
CA ARG A 86 -8.58 1.72 -9.41
C ARG A 86 -8.58 3.20 -9.76
N GLY A 87 -8.31 3.52 -11.02
CA GLY A 87 -8.36 4.88 -11.53
C GLY A 87 -7.45 5.07 -12.73
N PRO A 88 -7.29 6.32 -13.21
CA PRO A 88 -6.40 6.60 -14.34
C PRO A 88 -4.95 6.26 -13.98
N SER A 89 -4.40 5.26 -14.66
CA SER A 89 -3.10 4.66 -14.31
C SER A 89 -1.97 5.67 -14.25
N GLN A 90 -1.81 6.48 -15.28
CA GLN A 90 -0.70 7.43 -15.34
C GLN A 90 -0.83 8.55 -14.31
N ASP A 91 -2.04 9.07 -14.13
CA ASP A 91 -2.29 10.12 -13.13
C ASP A 91 -2.02 9.59 -11.72
N LEU A 92 -2.51 8.39 -11.41
CA LEU A 92 -2.25 7.75 -10.12
C LEU A 92 -0.77 7.48 -9.92
N LEU A 93 -0.09 6.97 -10.94
CA LEU A 93 1.33 6.66 -10.83
C LEU A 93 2.15 7.91 -10.50
N VAL A 94 1.90 9.02 -11.20
CA VAL A 94 2.56 10.30 -10.94
C VAL A 94 2.26 10.78 -9.52
N GLN A 95 0.99 10.71 -9.11
CA GLN A 95 0.59 11.13 -7.77
C GLN A 95 1.30 10.31 -6.68
N LEU A 96 1.32 9.00 -6.83
CA LEU A 96 1.93 8.11 -5.83
C LEU A 96 3.45 8.24 -5.79
N GLN A 97 4.09 8.40 -6.95
CA GLN A 97 5.53 8.64 -7.01
C GLN A 97 5.90 9.97 -6.35
N GLY A 98 5.11 11.02 -6.58
CA GLY A 98 5.31 12.31 -5.93
C GLY A 98 5.12 12.23 -4.41
N TRP A 99 4.10 11.51 -3.97
CA TRP A 99 3.87 11.27 -2.55
C TRP A 99 5.06 10.55 -1.91
N LEU A 100 5.55 9.50 -2.56
CA LEU A 100 6.68 8.72 -2.04
C LEU A 100 7.93 9.58 -1.94
N ALA A 101 8.23 10.38 -2.95
CA ALA A 101 9.38 11.27 -2.94
C ALA A 101 9.32 12.23 -1.74
N ALA A 102 8.13 12.75 -1.44
CA ALA A 102 7.94 13.64 -0.29
C ALA A 102 8.16 12.91 1.04
N GLN A 103 7.82 11.64 1.12
CA GLN A 103 8.01 10.85 2.35
C GLN A 103 9.47 10.51 2.62
N MET A 104 10.30 10.54 1.60
CA MET A 104 11.70 10.11 1.71
C MET A 104 12.68 11.26 1.98
N HIS A 105 12.18 12.43 2.27
CA HIS A 105 13.01 13.58 2.65
C HIS A 105 13.31 13.61 4.13
#